data_3d1f405aa5adbee433ae83d0e24143d0
#
_entry.id   3d1f405aa5adbee433ae83d0e24143d0
#
_cell.length_a   1.000
_cell.length_b   1.000
_cell.length_c   1.000
_cell.angle_alpha   90.00
_cell.angle_beta   90.00
_cell.angle_gamma   90.00
#
_symmetry.space_group_name_H-M   'P 1'
#
loop_
_entity.id
_entity.type
_entity.pdbx_description
1 polymer ?
#
loop_
_entity_poly.entity_id
_entity_poly.type
_entity_poly.pdbx_seq_one_letter_code
_entity_poly.pdbx_strand_id
1 'polypeptide(L)'
;MKILKAREAAELVNDGDCIVTDGFVGSCCPETLTIALEERFLETGKPINLNLMYAAAQGDQKGKGADHFAHEGMTKRVVGGHYNMSPALGKLAVENKIEAYNLPQGTLAQLMRDIAGKRVGTITHVGLNTFVDPRIEGGKLNDITTEDIVKVIEIEGEEKLLYKSFPI
;
A
#
# COMPACT_ATOMS: atom_id res chain seq x y z
N MET A 1 -4.49 -15.10 -24.41
CA MET A 1 -3.55 -14.59 -23.36
C MET A 1 -2.60 -13.64 -24.08
N LYS A 2 -2.42 -12.42 -23.58
CA LYS A 2 -1.50 -11.41 -24.13
C LYS A 2 -0.21 -11.47 -23.30
N ILE A 3 0.93 -11.59 -23.96
CA ILE A 3 2.26 -11.52 -23.33
C ILE A 3 2.80 -10.12 -23.65
N LEU A 4 3.22 -9.38 -22.63
CA LEU A 4 3.73 -8.01 -22.73
C LEU A 4 5.18 -7.96 -22.23
N LYS A 5 5.97 -7.05 -22.79
CA LYS A 5 7.23 -6.62 -22.17
C LYS A 5 6.92 -5.72 -20.97
N ALA A 6 7.86 -5.58 -20.03
CA ALA A 6 7.65 -4.79 -18.81
C ALA A 6 7.23 -3.33 -19.11
N ARG A 7 7.84 -2.69 -20.10
CA ARG A 7 7.50 -1.33 -20.51
C ARG A 7 6.07 -1.22 -21.06
N GLU A 8 5.64 -2.18 -21.87
CA GLU A 8 4.27 -2.25 -22.37
C GLU A 8 3.26 -2.53 -21.23
N ALA A 9 3.65 -3.31 -20.23
CA ALA A 9 2.83 -3.55 -19.05
C ALA A 9 2.72 -2.29 -18.17
N ALA A 10 3.80 -1.54 -18.02
CA ALA A 10 3.79 -0.27 -17.29
C ALA A 10 2.84 0.76 -17.92
N GLU A 11 2.65 0.74 -19.26
CA GLU A 11 1.71 1.63 -19.95
C GLU A 11 0.24 1.36 -19.62
N LEU A 12 -0.10 0.20 -19.06
CA LEU A 12 -1.47 -0.12 -18.63
C LEU A 12 -1.87 0.58 -17.33
N VAL A 13 -0.90 1.07 -16.57
CA VAL A 13 -1.15 1.77 -15.31
C VAL A 13 -1.55 3.22 -15.57
N ASN A 14 -2.67 3.64 -15.03
CA ASN A 14 -3.23 4.98 -15.20
C ASN A 14 -3.04 5.84 -13.94
N ASP A 15 -3.22 7.15 -14.10
CA ASP A 15 -3.22 8.08 -12.98
C ASP A 15 -4.29 7.68 -11.94
N GLY A 16 -3.92 7.64 -10.68
CA GLY A 16 -4.81 7.30 -9.57
C GLY A 16 -5.07 5.81 -9.35
N ASP A 17 -4.53 4.92 -10.19
CA ASP A 17 -4.70 3.48 -10.00
C ASP A 17 -4.16 3.01 -8.64
N CYS A 18 -4.74 1.92 -8.16
CA CYS A 18 -4.22 1.20 -7.00
C CYS A 18 -3.39 -0.01 -7.46
N ILE A 19 -2.13 -0.03 -7.07
CA ILE A 19 -1.18 -1.10 -7.36
C ILE A 19 -0.98 -1.94 -6.12
N VAL A 20 -1.17 -3.24 -6.26
CA VAL A 20 -0.81 -4.21 -5.24
C VAL A 20 0.44 -4.95 -5.69
N THR A 21 1.48 -4.91 -4.86
CA THR A 21 2.70 -5.66 -5.07
C THR A 21 2.85 -6.73 -3.99
N ASP A 22 3.45 -7.86 -4.34
CA ASP A 22 3.78 -8.91 -3.40
C ASP A 22 5.30 -9.16 -3.39
N GLY A 23 5.78 -9.71 -2.29
CA GLY A 23 7.19 -9.98 -2.05
C GLY A 23 7.56 -9.78 -0.58
N PHE A 24 8.77 -10.22 -0.23
CA PHE A 24 9.31 -10.04 1.12
C PHE A 24 10.80 -9.69 1.04
N VAL A 25 11.18 -8.53 1.56
CA VAL A 25 12.54 -8.00 1.45
C VAL A 25 12.92 -7.91 -0.04
N GLY A 26 13.99 -8.56 -0.48
CA GLY A 26 14.41 -8.64 -1.88
C GLY A 26 13.89 -9.87 -2.64
N SER A 27 13.01 -10.69 -2.03
CA SER A 27 12.52 -11.93 -2.63
C SER A 27 11.13 -11.76 -3.23
N CYS A 28 10.92 -12.32 -4.42
CA CYS A 28 9.62 -12.33 -5.14
C CYS A 28 9.04 -10.93 -5.44
N CYS A 29 9.81 -9.87 -5.31
CA CYS A 29 9.37 -8.53 -5.73
C CYS A 29 9.31 -8.46 -7.26
N PRO A 30 8.31 -7.81 -7.87
CA PRO A 30 8.19 -7.66 -9.32
C PRO A 30 9.14 -6.57 -9.86
N GLU A 31 10.43 -6.67 -9.55
CA GLU A 31 11.45 -5.64 -9.75
C GLU A 31 11.48 -5.08 -11.18
N THR A 32 11.40 -5.95 -12.18
CA THR A 32 11.41 -5.52 -13.58
C THR A 32 10.20 -4.65 -13.95
N LEU A 33 9.04 -4.90 -13.34
CA LEU A 33 7.82 -4.12 -13.58
C LEU A 33 7.85 -2.79 -12.84
N THR A 34 8.35 -2.79 -11.60
CA THR A 34 8.46 -1.56 -10.80
C THR A 34 9.50 -0.61 -11.39
N ILE A 35 10.65 -1.12 -11.87
CA ILE A 35 11.64 -0.34 -12.63
C ILE A 35 11.00 0.28 -13.88
N ALA A 36 10.30 -0.52 -14.69
CA ALA A 36 9.69 0.00 -15.91
C ALA A 36 8.64 1.09 -15.65
N LEU A 37 7.94 1.00 -14.53
CA LEU A 37 6.97 2.01 -14.11
C LEU A 37 7.66 3.29 -13.63
N GLU A 38 8.73 3.16 -12.86
CA GLU A 38 9.56 4.29 -12.44
C GLU A 38 10.18 5.01 -13.64
N GLU A 39 10.81 4.26 -14.58
CA GLU A 39 11.37 4.82 -15.81
C GLU A 39 10.33 5.61 -16.60
N ARG A 40 9.12 5.05 -16.77
CA ARG A 40 8.02 5.75 -17.42
C ARG A 40 7.66 7.04 -16.70
N PHE A 41 7.57 7.04 -15.37
CA PHE A 41 7.30 8.24 -14.59
C PHE A 41 8.39 9.30 -14.78
N LEU A 42 9.65 8.92 -14.70
CA LEU A 42 10.78 9.83 -14.89
C LEU A 42 10.85 10.42 -16.31
N GLU A 43 10.48 9.64 -17.32
CA GLU A 43 10.45 10.09 -18.73
C GLU A 43 9.25 11.00 -19.06
N THR A 44 8.09 10.70 -18.49
CA THR A 44 6.81 11.30 -18.93
C THR A 44 6.08 12.12 -17.89
N GLY A 45 6.49 12.03 -16.62
CA GLY A 45 5.74 12.56 -15.48
C GLY A 45 4.47 11.76 -15.15
N LYS A 46 4.32 10.54 -15.68
CA LYS A 46 3.13 9.68 -15.48
C LYS A 46 3.52 8.22 -15.26
N PRO A 47 2.71 7.47 -14.48
CA PRO A 47 1.44 7.84 -13.85
C PRO A 47 1.64 8.69 -12.59
N ILE A 48 0.59 9.44 -12.20
CA ILE A 48 0.57 10.26 -11.00
C ILE A 48 -0.50 9.78 -10.01
N ASN A 49 -0.34 10.14 -8.74
CA ASN A 49 -1.32 9.88 -7.67
C ASN A 49 -1.65 8.40 -7.45
N LEU A 50 -0.69 7.51 -7.66
CA LEU A 50 -0.88 6.09 -7.43
C LEU A 50 -1.17 5.79 -5.95
N ASN A 51 -2.01 4.78 -5.72
CA ASN A 51 -2.19 4.15 -4.42
C ASN A 51 -1.41 2.85 -4.41
N LEU A 52 -0.51 2.64 -3.46
CA LEU A 52 0.30 1.44 -3.33
C LEU A 52 -0.18 0.62 -2.13
N MET A 53 -0.37 -0.68 -2.31
CA MET A 53 -0.65 -1.62 -1.23
C MET A 53 0.31 -2.80 -1.26
N TYR A 54 0.84 -3.15 -0.08
CA TYR A 54 1.64 -4.37 0.11
C TYR A 54 1.53 -4.88 1.55
N ALA A 55 1.58 -6.20 1.74
CA ALA A 55 1.52 -6.78 3.08
C ALA A 55 2.88 -6.72 3.78
N ALA A 56 3.92 -7.29 3.17
CA ALA A 56 5.26 -7.29 3.72
C ALA A 56 6.15 -6.21 3.09
N ALA A 57 7.14 -5.74 3.82
CA ALA A 57 8.10 -4.76 3.32
C ALA A 57 8.90 -5.31 2.13
N GLN A 58 8.95 -4.56 1.05
CA GLN A 58 9.63 -4.90 -0.19
C GLN A 58 10.76 -3.92 -0.47
N GLY A 59 11.94 -4.43 -0.67
CA GLY A 59 13.14 -3.65 -0.98
C GLY A 59 14.41 -4.21 -0.34
N ASP A 60 15.51 -3.52 -0.57
CA ASP A 60 16.84 -3.89 -0.08
C ASP A 60 17.52 -2.77 0.73
N GLN A 61 16.78 -1.72 1.07
CA GLN A 61 17.27 -0.48 1.70
C GLN A 61 18.23 0.33 0.81
N LYS A 62 18.30 0.03 -0.49
CA LYS A 62 19.25 0.64 -1.44
C LYS A 62 18.58 1.06 -2.75
N GLY A 63 17.27 1.25 -2.73
CA GLY A 63 16.51 1.78 -3.87
C GLY A 63 15.74 0.76 -4.68
N LYS A 64 15.64 -0.52 -4.21
CA LYS A 64 14.82 -1.55 -4.87
C LYS A 64 13.45 -1.70 -4.25
N GLY A 65 12.60 -2.47 -4.92
CA GLY A 65 11.26 -2.81 -4.45
C GLY A 65 10.33 -1.61 -4.42
N ALA A 66 9.75 -1.30 -3.25
CA ALA A 66 8.80 -0.20 -3.13
C ALA A 66 9.44 1.20 -3.22
N ASP A 67 10.79 1.31 -3.16
CA ASP A 67 11.47 2.58 -3.38
C ASP A 67 11.32 3.11 -4.82
N HIS A 68 11.03 2.26 -5.82
CA HIS A 68 10.70 2.69 -7.18
C HIS A 68 9.44 3.56 -7.27
N PHE A 69 8.59 3.53 -6.24
CA PHE A 69 7.41 4.40 -6.13
C PHE A 69 7.67 5.70 -5.36
N ALA A 70 8.89 5.91 -4.87
CA ALA A 70 9.24 7.01 -3.96
C ALA A 70 9.54 8.33 -4.68
N HIS A 71 8.67 8.75 -5.59
CA HIS A 71 8.77 10.02 -6.29
C HIS A 71 7.58 10.93 -5.95
N GLU A 72 7.85 12.21 -5.66
CA GLU A 72 6.80 13.20 -5.43
C GLU A 72 5.87 13.29 -6.64
N GLY A 73 4.57 13.19 -6.41
CA GLY A 73 3.55 13.20 -7.46
C GLY A 73 3.27 11.83 -8.08
N MET A 74 4.20 10.86 -8.06
CA MET A 74 3.94 9.51 -8.51
C MET A 74 3.01 8.77 -7.56
N THR A 75 3.37 8.72 -6.28
CA THR A 75 2.58 8.06 -5.23
C THR A 75 1.82 9.09 -4.42
N LYS A 76 0.53 8.83 -4.21
CA LYS A 76 -0.36 9.59 -3.34
C LYS A 76 -0.53 8.93 -1.97
N ARG A 77 -0.72 7.61 -1.96
CA ARG A 77 -1.07 6.86 -0.74
C ARG A 77 -0.33 5.53 -0.70
N VAL A 78 0.09 5.14 0.49
CA VAL A 78 0.64 3.81 0.75
C VAL A 78 -0.11 3.17 1.92
N VAL A 79 -0.57 1.92 1.71
CA VAL A 79 -1.12 1.05 2.74
C VAL A 79 -0.19 -0.14 2.87
N GLY A 80 0.70 -0.11 3.85
CA GLY A 80 1.75 -1.10 3.99
C GLY A 80 1.85 -1.68 5.40
N GLY A 81 2.42 -2.86 5.49
CA GLY A 81 2.69 -3.48 6.79
C GLY A 81 4.04 -3.07 7.40
N HIS A 82 4.92 -2.46 6.60
CA HIS A 82 6.25 -2.05 7.04
C HIS A 82 6.97 -1.18 5.99
N TYR A 83 7.76 -0.19 6.41
CA TYR A 83 8.45 0.75 5.50
C TYR A 83 9.98 0.62 5.51
N ASN A 84 10.56 -0.08 6.48
CA ASN A 84 12.02 -0.09 6.72
C ASN A 84 12.87 -0.59 5.54
N MET A 85 12.28 -1.41 4.65
CA MET A 85 13.01 -1.94 3.49
C MET A 85 13.02 -0.97 2.30
N SER A 86 12.22 0.10 2.38
CA SER A 86 12.06 1.15 1.36
C SER A 86 12.22 2.52 1.99
N PRO A 87 13.46 2.92 2.33
CA PRO A 87 13.72 4.15 3.08
C PRO A 87 13.33 5.43 2.33
N ALA A 88 13.41 5.44 0.99
CA ALA A 88 12.99 6.59 0.20
C ALA A 88 11.47 6.79 0.30
N LEU A 89 10.69 5.71 0.21
CA LEU A 89 9.25 5.76 0.39
C LEU A 89 8.87 6.17 1.83
N GLY A 90 9.58 5.62 2.82
CA GLY A 90 9.41 6.00 4.23
C GLY A 90 9.72 7.48 4.49
N LYS A 91 10.70 8.05 3.80
CA LYS A 91 11.03 9.48 3.88
C LYS A 91 9.88 10.35 3.38
N LEU A 92 9.24 10.02 2.26
CA LEU A 92 8.07 10.75 1.77
C LEU A 92 6.92 10.74 2.78
N ALA A 93 6.72 9.62 3.48
CA ALA A 93 5.71 9.53 4.54
C ALA A 93 6.03 10.46 5.72
N VAL A 94 7.29 10.46 6.20
CA VAL A 94 7.75 11.33 7.30
C VAL A 94 7.66 12.82 6.93
N GLU A 95 7.93 13.16 5.68
CA GLU A 95 7.87 14.53 5.16
C GLU A 95 6.45 15.00 4.80
N ASN A 96 5.41 14.22 5.11
CA ASN A 96 4.01 14.52 4.75
C ASN A 96 3.80 14.74 3.24
N LYS A 97 4.53 13.99 2.40
CA LYS A 97 4.39 14.06 0.94
C LYS A 97 3.40 13.05 0.38
N ILE A 98 3.15 11.97 1.11
CA ILE A 98 2.23 10.90 0.77
C ILE A 98 1.37 10.54 1.98
N GLU A 99 0.12 10.15 1.77
CA GLU A 99 -0.70 9.51 2.80
C GLU A 99 -0.12 8.13 3.13
N ALA A 100 0.07 7.82 4.39
CA ALA A 100 0.74 6.58 4.81
C ALA A 100 0.01 5.88 5.95
N TYR A 101 -0.26 4.59 5.74
CA TYR A 101 -0.84 3.70 6.75
C TYR A 101 0.11 2.54 7.04
N ASN A 102 0.21 2.19 8.33
CA ASN A 102 0.87 0.96 8.76
C ASN A 102 -0.17 0.04 9.40
N LEU A 103 -0.44 -1.07 8.75
CA LEU A 103 -1.44 -2.04 9.17
C LEU A 103 -0.82 -3.43 9.36
N PRO A 104 -1.43 -4.32 10.18
CA PRO A 104 -0.89 -5.65 10.43
C PRO A 104 -0.77 -6.47 9.13
N GLN A 105 0.40 -7.03 8.86
CA GLN A 105 0.71 -7.75 7.61
C GLN A 105 -0.28 -8.89 7.32
N GLY A 106 -0.60 -9.70 8.33
CA GLY A 106 -1.56 -10.80 8.19
C GLY A 106 -2.96 -10.30 7.82
N THR A 107 -3.36 -9.16 8.38
CA THR A 107 -4.65 -8.53 8.04
C THR A 107 -4.63 -7.99 6.61
N LEU A 108 -3.52 -7.38 6.17
CA LEU A 108 -3.39 -6.90 4.78
C LEU A 108 -3.44 -8.06 3.78
N ALA A 109 -2.75 -9.17 4.06
CA ALA A 109 -2.79 -10.36 3.20
C ALA A 109 -4.22 -10.93 3.09
N GLN A 110 -5.00 -10.92 4.19
CA GLN A 110 -6.40 -11.31 4.15
C GLN A 110 -7.26 -10.28 3.43
N LEU A 111 -7.00 -8.98 3.64
CA LEU A 111 -7.75 -7.90 3.00
C LEU A 111 -7.64 -7.96 1.46
N MET A 112 -6.49 -8.31 0.90
CA MET A 112 -6.33 -8.51 -0.55
C MET A 112 -7.29 -9.58 -1.08
N ARG A 113 -7.48 -10.67 -0.33
CA ARG A 113 -8.45 -11.73 -0.67
C ARG A 113 -9.89 -11.24 -0.57
N ASP A 114 -10.18 -10.46 0.46
CA ASP A 114 -11.53 -9.92 0.68
C ASP A 114 -11.89 -8.90 -0.39
N ILE A 115 -10.95 -8.05 -0.81
CA ILE A 115 -11.12 -7.12 -1.93
C ILE A 115 -11.39 -7.89 -3.24
N ALA A 116 -10.58 -8.90 -3.55
CA ALA A 116 -10.77 -9.75 -4.73
C ALA A 116 -12.13 -10.48 -4.70
N GLY A 117 -12.59 -10.85 -3.51
CA GLY A 117 -13.92 -11.46 -3.28
C GLY A 117 -15.07 -10.44 -3.23
N LYS A 118 -14.81 -9.13 -3.46
CA LYS A 118 -15.80 -8.04 -3.37
C LYS A 118 -16.50 -7.97 -2.01
N ARG A 119 -15.80 -8.31 -0.95
CA ARG A 119 -16.28 -8.19 0.43
C ARG A 119 -16.12 -6.76 0.93
N VAL A 120 -16.87 -6.39 1.97
CA VAL A 120 -16.81 -5.05 2.57
C VAL A 120 -15.46 -4.74 3.24
N GLY A 121 -14.70 -5.77 3.57
CA GLY A 121 -13.40 -5.69 4.23
C GLY A 121 -13.10 -6.91 5.08
N THR A 122 -11.96 -6.86 5.77
CA THR A 122 -11.54 -7.90 6.72
C THR A 122 -12.01 -7.55 8.12
N ILE A 123 -12.73 -8.47 8.76
CA ILE A 123 -13.19 -8.32 10.15
C ILE A 123 -12.31 -9.19 11.05
N THR A 124 -11.70 -8.58 12.07
CA THR A 124 -10.80 -9.28 12.99
C THR A 124 -10.66 -8.52 14.32
N HIS A 125 -10.21 -9.18 15.38
CA HIS A 125 -9.82 -8.54 16.64
C HIS A 125 -8.39 -7.98 16.58
N VAL A 126 -7.61 -8.36 15.57
CA VAL A 126 -6.21 -7.91 15.42
C VAL A 126 -6.16 -6.40 15.24
N GLY A 127 -5.38 -5.73 16.09
CA GLY A 127 -5.23 -4.29 16.10
C GLY A 127 -6.06 -3.56 17.16
N LEU A 128 -7.05 -4.20 17.81
CA LEU A 128 -7.78 -3.58 18.92
C LEU A 128 -6.83 -3.12 20.02
N ASN A 129 -7.06 -1.91 20.56
CA ASN A 129 -6.27 -1.27 21.61
C ASN A 129 -4.78 -1.05 21.24
N THR A 130 -4.44 -1.05 19.96
CA THR A 130 -3.11 -0.67 19.45
C THR A 130 -3.21 0.62 18.62
N PHE A 131 -2.09 1.12 18.11
CA PHE A 131 -2.08 2.32 17.23
C PHE A 131 -2.95 2.16 15.96
N VAL A 132 -3.29 0.94 15.57
CA VAL A 132 -4.19 0.66 14.44
C VAL A 132 -5.66 0.85 14.79
N ASP A 133 -6.01 0.81 16.08
CA ASP A 133 -7.36 1.08 16.55
C ASP A 133 -7.75 2.53 16.17
N PRO A 134 -8.87 2.76 15.45
CA PRO A 134 -9.25 4.11 15.03
C PRO A 134 -9.56 5.08 16.18
N ARG A 135 -9.77 4.56 17.38
CA ARG A 135 -9.90 5.39 18.61
C ARG A 135 -8.56 5.93 19.09
N ILE A 136 -7.43 5.43 18.56
CA ILE A 136 -6.06 5.87 18.87
C ILE A 136 -5.52 6.62 17.68
N GLU A 137 -5.00 5.92 16.67
CA GLU A 137 -4.40 6.52 15.46
C GLU A 137 -4.98 5.97 14.15
N GLY A 138 -5.66 4.80 14.19
CA GLY A 138 -6.23 4.17 13.00
C GLY A 138 -5.21 3.67 11.99
N GLY A 139 -3.97 3.42 12.43
CA GLY A 139 -2.86 3.00 11.57
C GLY A 139 -2.27 4.13 10.72
N LYS A 140 -2.67 5.39 10.93
CA LYS A 140 -2.17 6.55 10.20
C LYS A 140 -0.77 6.92 10.71
N LEU A 141 0.15 7.23 9.79
CA LEU A 141 1.54 7.50 10.13
C LEU A 141 1.92 8.99 10.10
N ASN A 142 1.04 9.86 9.57
CA ASN A 142 1.35 11.27 9.41
C ASN A 142 0.09 12.14 9.34
N ASP A 143 0.28 13.47 9.42
CA ASP A 143 -0.80 14.44 9.57
C ASP A 143 -1.70 14.56 8.34
N ILE A 144 -1.19 14.29 7.14
CA ILE A 144 -1.98 14.37 5.91
C ILE A 144 -2.85 13.13 5.68
N THR A 145 -2.62 12.06 6.43
CA THR A 145 -3.39 10.82 6.36
C THR A 145 -4.63 10.97 7.23
N THR A 146 -5.74 11.40 6.65
CA THR A 146 -6.95 11.77 7.41
C THR A 146 -8.10 10.77 7.28
N GLU A 147 -8.16 9.98 6.21
CA GLU A 147 -9.23 9.02 5.98
C GLU A 147 -9.18 7.85 6.96
N ASP A 148 -10.35 7.46 7.52
CA ASP A 148 -10.48 6.26 8.35
C ASP A 148 -10.75 5.03 7.48
N ILE A 149 -9.71 4.21 7.25
CA ILE A 149 -9.81 2.94 6.52
C ILE A 149 -10.04 1.75 7.47
N VAL A 150 -9.97 1.98 8.77
CA VAL A 150 -10.28 1.01 9.83
C VAL A 150 -11.45 1.54 10.66
N LYS A 151 -12.39 0.68 11.05
CA LYS A 151 -13.53 1.02 11.91
C LYS A 151 -13.69 0.01 13.02
N VAL A 152 -14.12 0.46 14.20
CA VAL A 152 -14.65 -0.43 15.24
C VAL A 152 -16.08 -0.82 14.86
N ILE A 153 -16.37 -2.10 14.96
CA ILE A 153 -17.70 -2.68 14.79
C ILE A 153 -17.99 -3.64 15.95
N GLU A 154 -19.24 -3.88 16.24
CA GLU A 154 -19.68 -4.87 17.23
C GLU A 154 -20.34 -6.04 16.51
N ILE A 155 -19.96 -7.26 16.87
CA ILE A 155 -20.58 -8.51 16.39
C ILE A 155 -20.83 -9.39 17.61
N GLU A 156 -22.10 -9.73 17.85
CA GLU A 156 -22.54 -10.59 18.96
C GLU A 156 -22.03 -10.11 20.32
N GLY A 157 -21.98 -8.79 20.53
CA GLY A 157 -21.52 -8.18 21.79
C GLY A 157 -19.99 -8.08 21.93
N GLU A 158 -19.23 -8.45 20.91
CA GLU A 158 -17.78 -8.35 20.89
C GLU A 158 -17.30 -7.27 19.91
N GLU A 159 -16.39 -6.41 20.37
CA GLU A 159 -15.72 -5.44 19.48
C GLU A 159 -14.77 -6.14 18.51
N LYS A 160 -14.82 -5.71 17.26
CA LYS A 160 -13.91 -6.11 16.19
C LYS A 160 -13.46 -4.87 15.41
N LEU A 161 -12.38 -5.00 14.64
CA LEU A 161 -12.01 -4.02 13.64
C LEU A 161 -12.46 -4.50 12.26
N LEU A 162 -13.04 -3.58 11.50
CA LEU A 162 -13.29 -3.73 10.06
C LEU A 162 -12.22 -2.92 9.31
N TYR A 163 -11.32 -3.61 8.63
CA TYR A 163 -10.41 -3.04 7.64
C TYR A 163 -11.16 -2.96 6.31
N LYS A 164 -11.49 -1.76 5.87
CA LYS A 164 -12.36 -1.54 4.72
C LYS A 164 -11.69 -1.98 3.42
N SER A 165 -12.45 -2.63 2.53
CA SER A 165 -12.04 -2.81 1.14
C SER A 165 -12.03 -1.48 0.39
N PHE A 166 -11.11 -1.36 -0.56
CA PHE A 166 -11.01 -0.25 -1.51
C PHE A 166 -10.70 -0.80 -2.90
N PRO A 167 -10.95 -0.04 -3.99
CA PRO A 167 -10.66 -0.50 -5.35
C PRO A 167 -9.16 -0.79 -5.56
N ILE A 168 -8.88 -1.91 -6.21
CA ILE A 168 -7.55 -2.32 -6.70
C ILE A 168 -7.63 -2.52 -8.21
#